data_b5c1dc467902eb86062c820535a35c03
#
_entry.id   b5c1dc467902eb86062c820535a35c03
#
_cell.length_a   1.000
_cell.length_b   1.000
_cell.length_c   1.000
_cell.angle_alpha   90.00
_cell.angle_beta   90.00
_cell.angle_gamma   90.00
#
_symmetry.space_group_name_H-M   'P 1'
#
loop_
_entity.id
_entity.type
_entity.pdbx_description
1 polymer ?
#
loop_
_entity_poly.entity_id
_entity_poly.type
_entity_poly.pdbx_seq_one_letter_code
_entity_poly.pdbx_strand_id
1 'polypeptide(L)'
;VQLVASLAEKNVFLNSPEIIAKTGWTTDELQEGINQAPLNYPYDWVSLLIGVNNQYRGKSIKEFENEFYNLLSQAIMFSGNRKERVFVLSIPDWGAMPYAIDNDIQKIAEEIDAFNQVIYQLCAKENVRFIDITHLSRKVSDYANWIAKDRLHPSGTQYSKWVLEILPFFLNTKND
;
A
#
# COMPACT_ATOMS: atom_id res chain seq x y z
N VAL A 1 -8.23 6.96 7.53
CA VAL A 1 -9.51 7.59 7.93
C VAL A 1 -10.70 6.87 7.29
N GLN A 2 -10.80 6.76 5.94
CA GLN A 2 -11.96 6.13 5.28
C GLN A 2 -12.17 4.66 5.69
N LEU A 3 -11.12 3.83 5.75
CA LEU A 3 -11.22 2.44 6.19
C LEU A 3 -11.84 2.32 7.59
N VAL A 4 -11.38 3.13 8.55
CA VAL A 4 -11.91 3.13 9.92
C VAL A 4 -13.40 3.50 9.93
N ALA A 5 -13.81 4.51 9.15
CA ALA A 5 -15.22 4.89 9.02
C ALA A 5 -16.06 3.77 8.42
N SER A 6 -15.61 3.14 7.32
CA SER A 6 -16.33 2.04 6.67
C SER A 6 -16.42 0.78 7.55
N LEU A 7 -15.41 0.52 8.38
CA LEU A 7 -15.43 -0.58 9.35
C LEU A 7 -16.41 -0.30 10.49
N ALA A 8 -16.50 0.96 10.98
CA ALA A 8 -17.48 1.35 12.00
C ALA A 8 -18.93 1.13 11.53
N GLU A 9 -19.23 1.40 10.26
CA GLU A 9 -20.54 1.09 9.64
C GLU A 9 -20.86 -0.43 9.64
N LYS A 10 -19.84 -1.27 9.78
CA LYS A 10 -19.95 -2.74 9.88
C LYS A 10 -19.82 -3.25 11.32
N ASN A 11 -19.91 -2.37 12.31
CA ASN A 11 -19.73 -2.67 13.74
C ASN A 11 -18.32 -3.23 14.08
N VAL A 12 -17.30 -2.82 13.32
CA VAL A 12 -15.89 -3.06 13.62
C VAL A 12 -15.26 -1.73 14.01
N PHE A 13 -14.97 -1.55 15.28
CA PHE A 13 -14.46 -0.29 15.81
C PHE A 13 -12.95 -0.36 15.97
N LEU A 14 -12.26 0.54 15.30
CA LEU A 14 -10.80 0.74 15.40
C LEU A 14 -10.53 2.16 15.90
N ASN A 15 -9.46 2.30 16.65
CA ASN A 15 -8.92 3.62 17.01
C ASN A 15 -8.36 4.32 15.76
N SER A 16 -8.07 5.62 15.89
CA SER A 16 -7.35 6.36 14.85
C SER A 16 -6.00 5.71 14.59
N PRO A 17 -5.64 5.46 13.31
CA PRO A 17 -4.37 4.83 12.99
C PRO A 17 -3.19 5.77 13.27
N GLU A 18 -2.08 5.22 13.74
CA GLU A 18 -0.79 5.86 13.65
C GLU A 18 -0.29 5.78 12.21
N ILE A 19 0.17 6.90 11.66
CA ILE A 19 0.57 6.99 10.25
C ILE A 19 2.03 7.44 10.19
N ILE A 20 2.88 6.58 9.60
CA ILE A 20 4.27 6.89 9.27
C ILE A 20 4.37 6.94 7.76
N ALA A 21 4.23 8.13 7.23
CA ALA A 21 4.26 8.34 5.79
C ALA A 21 4.58 9.79 5.45
N LYS A 22 5.29 9.98 4.36
CA LYS A 22 5.53 11.29 3.76
C LYS A 22 5.52 11.15 2.24
N THR A 23 4.97 12.13 1.56
CA THR A 23 4.95 12.17 0.10
C THR A 23 6.37 12.03 -0.46
N GLY A 24 6.51 11.15 -1.45
CA GLY A 24 7.78 10.95 -2.15
C GLY A 24 8.71 9.92 -1.52
N TRP A 25 8.41 9.35 -0.37
CA TRP A 25 9.27 8.38 0.30
C TRP A 25 9.48 7.10 -0.51
N THR A 26 10.71 6.62 -0.49
CA THR A 26 11.15 5.30 -0.88
C THR A 26 11.22 4.38 0.33
N THR A 27 11.56 3.12 0.14
CA THR A 27 11.65 2.10 1.20
C THR A 27 12.66 2.46 2.30
N ASP A 28 13.84 2.95 1.92
CA ASP A 28 14.87 3.42 2.86
C ASP A 28 14.44 4.67 3.65
N GLU A 29 13.75 5.62 3.00
CA GLU A 29 13.21 6.82 3.67
C GLU A 29 12.06 6.46 4.63
N LEU A 30 11.22 5.47 4.30
CA LEU A 30 10.23 4.94 5.22
C LEU A 30 10.89 4.26 6.43
N GLN A 31 11.95 3.48 6.20
CA GLN A 31 12.71 2.85 7.29
C GLN A 31 13.25 3.89 8.27
N GLU A 32 13.80 4.99 7.75
CA GLU A 32 14.29 6.08 8.60
C GLU A 32 13.14 6.75 9.39
N GLY A 33 11.99 6.97 8.73
CA GLY A 33 10.80 7.48 9.40
C GLY A 33 10.29 6.56 10.53
N ILE A 34 10.35 5.25 10.34
CA ILE A 34 10.00 4.26 11.36
C ILE A 34 10.98 4.33 12.55
N ASN A 35 12.29 4.43 12.27
CA ASN A 35 13.32 4.50 13.32
C ASN A 35 13.18 5.73 14.22
N GLN A 36 12.60 6.81 13.71
CA GLN A 36 12.40 8.07 14.42
C GLN A 36 11.03 8.15 15.13
N ALA A 37 10.09 7.28 14.78
CA ALA A 37 8.73 7.33 15.30
C ALA A 37 8.64 6.73 16.71
N PRO A 38 7.91 7.36 17.65
CA PRO A 38 7.67 6.84 18.99
C PRO A 38 6.55 5.77 18.97
N LEU A 39 6.83 4.60 18.37
CA LEU A 39 5.86 3.53 18.21
C LEU A 39 5.58 2.76 19.49
N ASN A 40 4.30 2.50 19.76
CA ASN A 40 3.81 1.73 20.91
C ASN A 40 3.14 0.42 20.46
N TYR A 41 3.92 -0.50 19.88
CA TYR A 41 3.42 -1.81 19.49
C TYR A 41 3.31 -2.78 20.69
N PRO A 42 2.50 -3.89 20.61
CA PRO A 42 1.88 -4.40 19.39
C PRO A 42 0.60 -3.66 18.98
N TYR A 43 0.42 -3.50 17.67
CA TYR A 43 -0.83 -2.99 17.06
C TYR A 43 -1.77 -4.14 16.69
N ASP A 44 -3.07 -3.91 16.77
CA ASP A 44 -4.05 -4.89 16.34
C ASP A 44 -4.03 -5.14 14.83
N TRP A 45 -3.69 -4.13 14.05
CA TRP A 45 -3.57 -4.20 12.60
C TRP A 45 -2.43 -3.36 12.10
N VAL A 46 -1.70 -3.87 11.12
CA VAL A 46 -0.63 -3.14 10.44
C VAL A 46 -0.83 -3.22 8.94
N SER A 47 -0.72 -2.08 8.26
CA SER A 47 -0.74 -2.02 6.80
C SER A 47 0.59 -1.49 6.26
N LEU A 48 1.04 -2.02 5.13
CA LEU A 48 2.22 -1.55 4.42
C LEU A 48 1.88 -1.24 2.96
N LEU A 49 2.23 -0.03 2.52
CA LEU A 49 2.16 0.41 1.12
C LEU A 49 3.34 1.34 0.85
N ILE A 50 4.32 0.86 0.10
CA ILE A 50 5.53 1.61 -0.29
C ILE A 50 6.10 1.01 -1.58
N GLY A 51 6.84 1.80 -2.36
CA GLY A 51 7.60 1.30 -3.50
C GLY A 51 7.39 2.06 -4.80
N VAL A 52 6.28 2.83 -4.94
CA VAL A 52 6.05 3.62 -6.16
C VAL A 52 7.20 4.59 -6.43
N ASN A 53 7.76 5.21 -5.39
CA ASN A 53 8.88 6.13 -5.54
C ASN A 53 10.23 5.43 -5.76
N ASN A 54 10.38 4.17 -5.35
CA ASN A 54 11.53 3.36 -5.74
C ASN A 54 11.55 3.16 -7.26
N GLN A 55 10.41 2.77 -7.86
CA GLN A 55 10.28 2.65 -9.30
C GLN A 55 10.45 4.01 -10.00
N TYR A 56 9.75 5.06 -9.54
CA TYR A 56 9.82 6.40 -10.13
C TYR A 56 11.26 6.97 -10.17
N ARG A 57 12.06 6.69 -9.15
CA ARG A 57 13.46 7.12 -9.05
C ARG A 57 14.46 6.14 -9.69
N GLY A 58 13.97 5.07 -10.34
CA GLY A 58 14.81 4.09 -11.02
C GLY A 58 15.69 3.25 -10.09
N LYS A 59 15.27 3.04 -8.83
CA LYS A 59 15.98 2.13 -7.92
C LYS A 59 15.90 0.70 -8.41
N SER A 60 16.95 -0.09 -8.17
CA SER A 60 16.98 -1.46 -8.62
C SER A 60 15.94 -2.32 -7.89
N ILE A 61 15.35 -3.26 -8.62
CA ILE A 61 14.37 -4.20 -8.05
C ILE A 61 15.00 -5.10 -6.96
N LYS A 62 16.29 -5.39 -7.06
CA LYS A 62 17.03 -6.19 -6.08
C LYS A 62 17.24 -5.44 -4.76
N GLU A 63 17.54 -4.16 -4.84
CA GLU A 63 17.63 -3.28 -3.67
C GLU A 63 16.26 -3.16 -3.00
N PHE A 64 15.22 -2.89 -3.79
CA PHE A 64 13.83 -2.82 -3.32
C PHE A 64 13.40 -4.12 -2.63
N GLU A 65 13.68 -5.29 -3.21
CA GLU A 65 13.34 -6.60 -2.61
C GLU A 65 13.89 -6.73 -1.20
N ASN A 66 15.15 -6.39 -0.98
CA ASN A 66 15.80 -6.50 0.32
C ASN A 66 15.22 -5.50 1.33
N GLU A 67 15.05 -4.25 0.91
CA GLU A 67 14.50 -3.19 1.77
C GLU A 67 13.03 -3.46 2.12
N PHE A 68 12.23 -3.89 1.14
CA PHE A 68 10.82 -4.24 1.37
C PHE A 68 10.67 -5.45 2.29
N TYR A 69 11.52 -6.47 2.17
CA TYR A 69 11.52 -7.61 3.09
C TYR A 69 11.77 -7.18 4.54
N ASN A 70 12.69 -6.25 4.76
CA ASN A 70 12.95 -5.70 6.10
C ASN A 70 11.73 -4.95 6.66
N LEU A 71 11.07 -4.13 5.83
CA LEU A 71 9.84 -3.42 6.22
C LEU A 71 8.67 -4.37 6.50
N LEU A 72 8.51 -5.43 5.71
CA LEU A 72 7.50 -6.46 5.93
C LEU A 72 7.75 -7.21 7.25
N SER A 73 9.00 -7.55 7.54
CA SER A 73 9.39 -8.20 8.80
C SER A 73 9.09 -7.32 10.01
N GLN A 74 9.33 -6.00 9.89
CA GLN A 74 8.98 -5.04 10.94
C GLN A 74 7.46 -4.89 11.10
N ALA A 75 6.71 -4.86 10.00
CA ALA A 75 5.24 -4.83 10.06
C ALA A 75 4.67 -6.05 10.81
N ILE A 76 5.24 -7.24 10.59
CA ILE A 76 4.90 -8.45 11.32
C ILE A 76 5.26 -8.30 12.81
N MET A 77 6.44 -7.81 13.13
CA MET A 77 6.84 -7.54 14.52
C MET A 77 5.90 -6.54 15.21
N PHE A 78 5.52 -5.47 14.51
CA PHE A 78 4.60 -4.45 15.03
C PHE A 78 3.20 -4.98 15.31
N SER A 79 2.76 -6.04 14.62
CA SER A 79 1.49 -6.71 14.94
C SER A 79 1.60 -7.70 16.12
N GLY A 80 2.75 -7.78 16.80
CA GLY A 80 3.04 -8.80 17.81
C GLY A 80 3.25 -10.18 17.20
N ASN A 81 3.85 -10.25 16.03
CA ASN A 81 4.09 -11.44 15.20
C ASN A 81 2.80 -12.16 14.72
N ARG A 82 1.70 -11.43 14.69
CA ARG A 82 0.41 -11.93 14.19
C ARG A 82 0.30 -11.61 12.68
N LYS A 83 0.81 -12.50 11.84
CA LYS A 83 0.87 -12.32 10.37
C LYS A 83 -0.50 -12.10 9.75
N GLU A 84 -1.54 -12.71 10.30
CA GLU A 84 -2.94 -12.55 9.94
C GLU A 84 -3.50 -11.14 10.23
N ARG A 85 -2.78 -10.35 11.02
CA ARG A 85 -3.07 -8.95 11.35
C ARG A 85 -2.29 -7.95 10.49
N VAL A 86 -1.53 -8.44 9.52
CA VAL A 86 -0.76 -7.62 8.59
C VAL A 86 -1.33 -7.76 7.18
N PHE A 87 -1.48 -6.64 6.49
CA PHE A 87 -1.81 -6.65 5.07
C PHE A 87 -0.96 -5.65 4.30
N VAL A 88 -0.67 -6.02 3.07
CA VAL A 88 0.14 -5.22 2.14
C VAL A 88 -0.71 -4.87 0.94
N LEU A 89 -0.68 -3.62 0.51
CA LEU A 89 -1.30 -3.19 -0.74
C LEU A 89 -0.28 -3.21 -1.86
N SER A 90 -0.70 -3.59 -3.07
CA SER A 90 0.11 -3.36 -4.26
C SER A 90 0.34 -1.86 -4.48
N ILE A 91 1.44 -1.49 -5.13
CA ILE A 91 1.68 -0.11 -5.53
C ILE A 91 0.81 0.27 -6.73
N PRO A 92 0.21 1.48 -6.75
CA PRO A 92 -0.60 1.93 -7.87
C PRO A 92 0.26 2.23 -9.10
N ASP A 93 -0.32 2.09 -10.28
CA ASP A 93 0.30 2.44 -11.56
C ASP A 93 0.11 3.94 -11.83
N TRP A 94 1.15 4.72 -11.62
CA TRP A 94 1.12 6.16 -11.91
C TRP A 94 1.21 6.47 -13.41
N GLY A 95 1.68 5.50 -14.23
CA GLY A 95 1.70 5.59 -15.68
C GLY A 95 0.30 5.72 -16.30
N ALA A 96 -0.73 5.24 -15.58
CA ALA A 96 -2.12 5.40 -15.99
C ALA A 96 -2.68 6.81 -15.70
N MET A 97 -1.95 7.67 -14.99
CA MET A 97 -2.40 9.00 -14.60
C MET A 97 -2.10 10.04 -15.68
N PRO A 98 -2.93 11.11 -15.83
CA PRO A 98 -2.68 12.17 -16.81
C PRO A 98 -1.34 12.88 -16.64
N TYR A 99 -0.74 12.82 -15.46
CA TYR A 99 0.60 13.33 -15.19
C TYR A 99 1.68 12.63 -16.02
N ALA A 100 1.48 11.35 -16.36
CA ALA A 100 2.46 10.52 -17.07
C ALA A 100 2.44 10.70 -18.60
N ILE A 101 1.66 11.64 -19.16
CA ILE A 101 1.39 11.74 -20.60
C ILE A 101 2.66 11.84 -21.47
N ASP A 102 3.71 12.43 -20.95
CA ASP A 102 4.99 12.61 -21.67
C ASP A 102 6.03 11.49 -21.34
N ASN A 103 5.59 10.45 -20.65
CA ASN A 103 6.44 9.33 -20.22
C ASN A 103 6.14 8.05 -21.02
N ASP A 104 7.03 7.09 -20.97
CA ASP A 104 6.81 5.74 -21.50
C ASP A 104 5.90 4.96 -20.56
N ILE A 105 4.58 5.12 -20.78
CA ILE A 105 3.55 4.49 -19.92
C ILE A 105 3.59 2.96 -19.96
N GLN A 106 4.02 2.36 -21.08
CA GLN A 106 4.16 0.91 -21.20
C GLN A 106 5.29 0.42 -20.29
N LYS A 107 6.44 1.07 -20.35
CA LYS A 107 7.58 0.76 -19.49
C LYS A 107 7.24 0.93 -18.01
N ILE A 108 6.56 2.02 -17.65
CA ILE A 108 6.11 2.25 -16.27
C ILE A 108 5.23 1.11 -15.79
N ALA A 109 4.24 0.69 -16.59
CA ALA A 109 3.33 -0.39 -16.23
C ALA A 109 4.07 -1.71 -16.02
N GLU A 110 5.02 -2.06 -16.89
CA GLU A 110 5.84 -3.27 -16.78
C GLU A 110 6.73 -3.24 -15.53
N GLU A 111 7.35 -2.10 -15.22
CA GLU A 111 8.17 -1.94 -14.03
C GLU A 111 7.32 -2.00 -12.74
N ILE A 112 6.14 -1.37 -12.70
CA ILE A 112 5.19 -1.47 -11.57
C ILE A 112 4.76 -2.91 -11.36
N ASP A 113 4.47 -3.66 -12.42
CA ASP A 113 4.11 -5.07 -12.33
C ASP A 113 5.27 -5.91 -11.76
N ALA A 114 6.52 -5.63 -12.15
CA ALA A 114 7.69 -6.30 -11.62
C ALA A 114 7.89 -6.02 -10.11
N PHE A 115 7.72 -4.77 -9.67
CA PHE A 115 7.77 -4.41 -8.25
C PHE A 115 6.64 -5.10 -7.46
N ASN A 116 5.42 -5.08 -7.97
CA ASN A 116 4.27 -5.75 -7.35
C ASN A 116 4.43 -7.26 -7.29
N GLN A 117 5.08 -7.88 -8.28
CA GLN A 117 5.40 -9.29 -8.25
C GLN A 117 6.37 -9.64 -7.10
N VAL A 118 7.38 -8.80 -6.84
CA VAL A 118 8.28 -8.96 -5.69
C VAL A 118 7.49 -8.87 -4.38
N ILE A 119 6.65 -7.85 -4.23
CA ILE A 119 5.79 -7.68 -3.05
C ILE A 119 4.94 -8.91 -2.81
N TYR A 120 4.25 -9.39 -3.87
CA TYR A 120 3.40 -10.58 -3.81
C TYR A 120 4.18 -11.82 -3.34
N GLN A 121 5.37 -12.06 -3.93
CA GLN A 121 6.20 -13.21 -3.57
C GLN A 121 6.67 -13.17 -2.11
N LEU A 122 7.06 -12.00 -1.62
CA LEU A 122 7.46 -11.81 -0.22
C LEU A 122 6.28 -12.00 0.73
N CYS A 123 5.10 -11.47 0.39
CA CYS A 123 3.89 -11.68 1.17
C CYS A 123 3.48 -13.16 1.22
N ALA A 124 3.55 -13.87 0.09
CA ALA A 124 3.25 -15.30 0.01
C ALA A 124 4.23 -16.13 0.86
N LYS A 125 5.53 -15.82 0.77
CA LYS A 125 6.59 -16.47 1.57
C LYS A 125 6.36 -16.30 3.07
N GLU A 126 5.95 -15.10 3.50
CA GLU A 126 5.70 -14.80 4.90
C GLU A 126 4.28 -15.13 5.37
N ASN A 127 3.40 -15.63 4.48
CA ASN A 127 1.99 -15.87 4.76
C ASN A 127 1.25 -14.61 5.24
N VAL A 128 1.55 -13.47 4.60
CA VAL A 128 0.91 -12.18 4.84
C VAL A 128 -0.09 -11.89 3.72
N ARG A 129 -1.20 -11.24 4.03
CA ARG A 129 -2.22 -10.89 3.04
C ARG A 129 -1.70 -9.81 2.08
N PHE A 130 -1.67 -10.13 0.79
CA PHE A 130 -1.49 -9.17 -0.28
C PHE A 130 -2.87 -8.79 -0.86
N ILE A 131 -3.11 -7.50 -1.08
CA ILE A 131 -4.36 -6.95 -1.64
C ILE A 131 -3.97 -6.13 -2.87
N ASP A 132 -4.39 -6.57 -4.05
CA ASP A 132 -4.12 -5.84 -5.29
C ASP A 132 -5.08 -4.67 -5.47
N ILE A 133 -4.52 -3.45 -5.55
CA ILE A 133 -5.23 -2.21 -5.87
C ILE A 133 -4.73 -1.58 -7.18
N THR A 134 -3.70 -2.16 -7.82
CA THR A 134 -3.08 -1.61 -9.03
C THR A 134 -4.08 -1.51 -10.18
N HIS A 135 -4.94 -2.53 -10.32
CA HIS A 135 -5.98 -2.56 -11.33
C HIS A 135 -6.96 -1.38 -11.25
N LEU A 136 -7.14 -0.79 -10.05
CA LEU A 136 -8.00 0.39 -9.87
C LEU A 136 -7.33 1.66 -10.44
N SER A 137 -6.00 1.81 -10.30
CA SER A 137 -5.29 2.93 -10.91
C SER A 137 -5.34 2.88 -12.44
N ARG A 138 -5.32 1.68 -13.03
CA ARG A 138 -5.41 1.48 -14.50
C ARG A 138 -6.79 1.75 -15.09
N LYS A 139 -7.81 1.95 -14.26
CA LYS A 139 -9.19 2.30 -14.69
C LYS A 139 -9.51 3.78 -14.60
N VAL A 140 -8.55 4.64 -14.25
CA VAL A 140 -8.82 6.07 -14.03
C VAL A 140 -9.29 6.82 -15.28
N SER A 141 -8.95 6.35 -16.48
CA SER A 141 -9.46 6.90 -17.73
C SER A 141 -10.99 6.87 -17.82
N ASP A 142 -11.61 5.87 -17.19
CA ASP A 142 -13.06 5.67 -17.20
C ASP A 142 -13.78 6.54 -16.16
N TYR A 143 -13.03 7.10 -15.19
CA TYR A 143 -13.59 7.79 -14.01
C TYR A 143 -12.78 9.05 -13.67
N ALA A 144 -13.08 10.17 -14.31
CA ALA A 144 -12.35 11.44 -14.11
C ALA A 144 -12.31 11.92 -12.64
N ASN A 145 -13.30 11.56 -11.81
CA ASN A 145 -13.35 11.91 -10.40
C ASN A 145 -12.48 11.02 -9.49
N TRP A 146 -11.79 10.03 -10.06
CA TRP A 146 -10.85 9.18 -9.30
C TRP A 146 -9.46 9.82 -9.15
N ILE A 147 -9.18 10.88 -9.87
CA ILE A 147 -7.89 11.56 -9.89
C ILE A 147 -7.97 12.85 -9.07
N ALA A 148 -6.97 13.13 -8.25
CA ALA A 148 -6.85 14.39 -7.52
C ALA A 148 -6.49 15.55 -8.46
N LYS A 149 -6.56 16.79 -7.96
CA LYS A 149 -6.32 18.00 -8.76
C LYS A 149 -4.91 18.10 -9.35
N ASP A 150 -3.95 17.43 -8.73
CA ASP A 150 -2.55 17.37 -9.20
C ASP A 150 -2.34 16.44 -10.40
N ARG A 151 -3.40 15.74 -10.84
CA ARG A 151 -3.41 14.83 -11.99
C ARG A 151 -2.52 13.58 -11.82
N LEU A 152 -2.04 13.31 -10.60
CA LEU A 152 -1.15 12.21 -10.27
C LEU A 152 -1.71 11.32 -9.16
N HIS A 153 -2.14 11.90 -8.04
CA HIS A 153 -2.55 11.12 -6.88
C HIS A 153 -4.01 10.68 -6.97
N PRO A 154 -4.37 9.57 -6.33
CA PRO A 154 -5.75 9.15 -6.18
C PRO A 154 -6.59 10.20 -5.46
N SER A 155 -7.81 10.42 -5.92
CA SER A 155 -8.80 11.22 -5.19
C SER A 155 -9.36 10.46 -3.99
N GLY A 156 -10.11 11.15 -3.13
CA GLY A 156 -10.87 10.50 -2.06
C GLY A 156 -11.85 9.43 -2.59
N THR A 157 -12.40 9.62 -3.80
CA THR A 157 -13.28 8.64 -4.45
C THR A 157 -12.50 7.37 -4.83
N GLN A 158 -11.30 7.46 -5.36
CA GLN A 158 -10.49 6.30 -5.67
C GLN A 158 -10.04 5.59 -4.39
N TYR A 159 -9.63 6.30 -3.34
CA TYR A 159 -9.33 5.70 -2.05
C TYR A 159 -10.52 4.93 -1.46
N SER A 160 -11.78 5.39 -1.70
CA SER A 160 -12.95 4.62 -1.26
C SER A 160 -13.08 3.28 -1.99
N LYS A 161 -12.58 3.16 -3.23
CA LYS A 161 -12.52 1.87 -3.95
C LYS A 161 -11.45 0.95 -3.37
N TRP A 162 -10.29 1.49 -2.98
CA TRP A 162 -9.27 0.70 -2.26
C TRP A 162 -9.83 0.13 -0.95
N VAL A 163 -10.63 0.93 -0.23
CA VAL A 163 -11.29 0.46 1.01
C VAL A 163 -12.19 -0.74 0.72
N LEU A 164 -12.91 -0.77 -0.40
CA LEU A 164 -13.76 -1.91 -0.77
C LEU A 164 -12.97 -3.19 -1.00
N GLU A 165 -11.73 -3.11 -1.54
CA GLU A 165 -10.84 -4.26 -1.67
C GLU A 165 -10.28 -4.73 -0.32
N ILE A 166 -10.12 -3.82 0.64
CA ILE A 166 -9.56 -4.10 1.96
C ILE A 166 -10.62 -4.67 2.91
N LEU A 167 -11.87 -4.19 2.85
CA LEU A 167 -12.94 -4.54 3.79
C LEU A 167 -13.14 -6.06 3.98
N PRO A 168 -13.15 -6.91 2.93
CA PRO A 168 -13.33 -8.35 3.10
C PRO A 168 -12.30 -9.00 4.02
N PHE A 169 -11.06 -8.47 4.03
CA PHE A 169 -10.00 -8.96 4.90
C PHE A 169 -10.37 -8.82 6.38
N PHE A 170 -10.91 -7.68 6.78
CA PHE A 170 -11.34 -7.44 8.17
C PHE A 170 -12.60 -8.21 8.55
N LEU A 171 -13.53 -8.38 7.62
CA LEU A 171 -14.82 -9.00 7.90
C LEU A 171 -14.73 -10.53 8.00
N ASN A 172 -13.78 -11.13 7.27
CA ASN A 172 -13.55 -12.58 7.26
C ASN A 172 -12.71 -13.08 8.45
N THR A 173 -11.94 -12.19 9.10
CA THR A 173 -11.12 -12.53 10.28
C THR A 173 -11.89 -12.52 11.62
N LYS A 174 -13.20 -12.25 11.60
CA LYS A 174 -14.04 -12.28 12.80
C LYS A 174 -14.41 -13.69 13.30
N ASN A 175 -14.02 -14.75 12.60
CA ASN A 175 -14.43 -16.13 12.90
C ASN A 175 -13.35 -16.99 13.58
N ASP A 176 -12.25 -16.36 14.06
CA ASP A 176 -11.20 -17.05 14.83
C ASP A 176 -11.06 -16.39 16.25
#